data_7d54f38e75bf976652a1b9134c11adc8
#
_entry.id   7d54f38e75bf976652a1b9134c11adc8
#
_cell.length_a   1.000
_cell.length_b   1.000
_cell.length_c   1.000
_cell.angle_alpha   90.00
_cell.angle_beta   90.00
_cell.angle_gamma   90.00
#
_symmetry.space_group_name_H-M   'P 1'
#
loop_
_entity.id
_entity.type
_entity.pdbx_description
1 polymer ?
#
loop_
_entity_poly.entity_id
_entity_poly.type
_entity_poly.pdbx_seq_one_letter_code
_entity_poly.pdbx_strand_id
1 'polypeptide(L)'
;MKLFLFFTLIILTPLLSAKYLTNKSCKECHEDIYYEYQSSYHSKTYFNDELHRKVADKASTKTYDCAVCHMPGAQNLKELISGKERPHDNYEEERDAISCVYCHQIAYVKKSHEYNINIKAKQAEGYKPNMYGSLENPDDSDKHAMLNNPIYKKNVCIGCHSHKRNKNDVLIFQAIKENQGSTECIKCHMPLTPGGAEKNNKRGRLEHHSHTFAGIHSLDLMRKAVELAVKTEKNKLFITIENKMPHPLIIQAARLKYLEIKIIRDGKTIWRNYKNSPLEDNQGAFHIEFLDANDKEVIIPSFATKRGFVNNLKAKETKTLTYKTPEIRKGDQITVALYLILAKPNCQKVITLDDPNLAKPQLMQEYSYKVK
;
A
#
# COMPACT_ATOMS: atom_id res chain seq x y z
N MET A 1 51.12 3.70 60.63
CA MET A 1 50.52 2.98 59.54
C MET A 1 49.24 3.74 59.13
N LYS A 2 49.33 4.62 58.12
CA LYS A 2 48.19 5.44 57.68
C LYS A 2 47.50 4.74 56.52
N LEU A 3 46.24 4.36 56.76
CA LEU A 3 45.36 3.69 55.76
C LEU A 3 44.77 4.80 54.86
N PHE A 4 45.16 4.81 53.56
CA PHE A 4 44.57 5.66 52.55
C PHE A 4 43.35 4.92 51.97
N LEU A 5 42.15 5.37 52.31
CA LEU A 5 40.90 4.93 51.62
C LEU A 5 40.81 5.66 50.27
N PHE A 6 40.98 4.94 49.18
CA PHE A 6 40.65 5.39 47.84
C PHE A 6 39.12 5.25 47.62
N PHE A 7 38.44 6.40 47.64
CA PHE A 7 37.04 6.46 47.16
C PHE A 7 37.02 6.51 45.64
N THR A 8 36.69 5.39 45.01
CA THR A 8 36.45 5.33 43.55
C THR A 8 35.05 5.91 43.29
N LEU A 9 35.02 7.18 42.82
CA LEU A 9 33.78 7.82 42.39
C LEU A 9 33.37 7.18 41.03
N ILE A 10 32.43 6.24 41.09
CA ILE A 10 31.78 5.71 39.86
C ILE A 10 30.86 6.77 39.32
N ILE A 11 31.34 7.55 38.33
CA ILE A 11 30.50 8.47 37.58
C ILE A 11 29.56 7.61 36.68
N LEU A 12 28.35 7.37 37.17
CA LEU A 12 27.26 6.87 36.32
C LEU A 12 26.94 7.97 35.31
N THR A 13 27.57 7.94 34.15
CA THR A 13 27.09 8.72 33.01
C THR A 13 25.72 8.14 32.62
N PRO A 14 24.63 8.95 32.68
CA PRO A 14 23.38 8.47 32.13
C PRO A 14 23.60 8.20 30.64
N LEU A 15 23.42 6.96 30.21
CA LEU A 15 23.24 6.64 28.81
C LEU A 15 22.01 7.42 28.35
N LEU A 16 22.24 8.60 27.76
CA LEU A 16 21.19 9.31 27.02
C LEU A 16 20.82 8.43 25.83
N SER A 17 19.89 7.50 26.05
CA SER A 17 19.17 6.86 24.94
C SER A 17 18.54 7.97 24.11
N ALA A 18 18.91 8.10 22.86
CA ALA A 18 18.30 9.07 21.96
C ALA A 18 16.79 8.83 21.99
N LYS A 19 16.05 9.81 22.54
CA LYS A 19 14.61 9.71 22.69
C LYS A 19 13.98 9.56 21.31
N TYR A 20 13.15 8.53 21.13
CA TYR A 20 12.38 8.34 19.89
C TYR A 20 11.54 9.60 19.59
N LEU A 21 11.63 10.08 18.35
CA LEU A 21 10.81 11.20 17.88
C LEU A 21 9.49 10.65 17.33
N THR A 22 8.44 10.87 18.10
CA THR A 22 7.09 10.40 17.76
C THR A 22 6.45 11.23 16.67
N ASN A 23 5.51 10.65 15.92
CA ASN A 23 4.71 11.42 14.96
C ASN A 23 3.96 12.58 15.64
N LYS A 24 3.54 12.41 16.90
CA LYS A 24 2.89 13.45 17.70
C LYS A 24 3.77 14.67 17.93
N SER A 25 5.08 14.48 18.10
CA SER A 25 6.01 15.61 18.25
C SER A 25 6.15 16.46 16.99
N CYS A 26 5.94 15.86 15.81
CA CYS A 26 5.94 16.59 14.54
C CYS A 26 4.71 17.48 14.36
N LYS A 27 3.57 17.10 14.97
CA LYS A 27 2.31 17.85 14.91
C LYS A 27 2.45 19.31 15.35
N GLU A 28 3.33 19.62 16.28
CA GLU A 28 3.48 20.99 16.80
C GLU A 28 3.72 22.01 15.69
N CYS A 29 4.46 21.63 14.64
CA CYS A 29 4.79 22.50 13.52
C CYS A 29 4.10 22.05 12.21
N HIS A 30 3.85 20.74 12.03
CA HIS A 30 3.31 20.13 10.81
C HIS A 30 1.89 19.59 11.03
N GLU A 31 0.97 20.42 11.54
CA GLU A 31 -0.34 19.97 11.99
C GLU A 31 -1.21 19.39 10.86
N ASP A 32 -1.31 20.07 9.72
CA ASP A 32 -2.13 19.62 8.58
C ASP A 32 -1.58 18.30 8.02
N ILE A 33 -0.25 18.23 7.82
CA ILE A 33 0.44 17.01 7.36
C ILE A 33 0.25 15.86 8.37
N TYR A 34 0.28 16.15 9.67
CA TYR A 34 0.03 15.13 10.69
C TYR A 34 -1.37 14.54 10.57
N TYR A 35 -2.41 15.36 10.39
CA TYR A 35 -3.78 14.84 10.23
C TYR A 35 -3.98 14.12 8.91
N GLU A 36 -3.38 14.57 7.82
CA GLU A 36 -3.35 13.84 6.56
C GLU A 36 -2.73 12.45 6.75
N TYR A 37 -1.55 12.38 7.37
CA TYR A 37 -0.87 11.13 7.68
C TYR A 37 -1.74 10.23 8.56
N GLN A 38 -2.36 10.75 9.63
CA GLN A 38 -3.25 9.97 10.51
C GLN A 38 -4.45 9.38 9.76
N SER A 39 -4.94 10.02 8.71
CA SER A 39 -6.00 9.49 7.87
C SER A 39 -5.53 8.35 6.96
N SER A 40 -4.23 8.25 6.70
CA SER A 40 -3.62 7.32 5.77
C SER A 40 -3.50 5.90 6.32
N TYR A 41 -3.31 4.92 5.43
CA TYR A 41 -2.99 3.55 5.83
C TYR A 41 -1.52 3.36 6.23
N HIS A 42 -0.64 4.32 5.99
CA HIS A 42 0.72 4.33 6.55
C HIS A 42 0.73 4.48 8.07
N SER A 43 -0.26 5.17 8.65
CA SER A 43 -0.42 5.31 10.09
C SER A 43 -1.11 4.10 10.75
N LYS A 44 -1.69 3.18 9.98
CA LYS A 44 -2.54 2.11 10.51
C LYS A 44 -1.82 0.76 10.60
N THR A 45 -1.06 0.44 9.64
CA THR A 45 -0.31 -0.80 9.32
C THR A 45 -0.73 -2.10 10.05
N TYR A 46 -0.35 -2.33 11.30
CA TYR A 46 -0.69 -3.56 12.03
C TYR A 46 -1.91 -3.35 12.95
N PHE A 47 -1.85 -2.40 13.87
CA PHE A 47 -2.87 -2.29 14.92
C PHE A 47 -4.24 -1.85 14.39
N ASN A 48 -4.25 -0.99 13.40
CA ASN A 48 -5.46 -0.36 12.85
C ASN A 48 -5.75 -0.78 11.39
N ASP A 49 -5.08 -1.82 10.89
CA ASP A 49 -5.36 -2.48 9.61
C ASP A 49 -5.65 -3.96 9.87
N GLU A 50 -6.93 -4.26 10.03
CA GLU A 50 -7.40 -5.59 10.39
C GLU A 50 -6.93 -6.68 9.42
N LEU A 51 -7.02 -6.42 8.12
CA LEU A 51 -6.68 -7.43 7.12
C LEU A 51 -5.19 -7.78 7.18
N HIS A 52 -4.30 -6.77 7.21
CA HIS A 52 -2.86 -7.01 7.29
C HIS A 52 -2.48 -7.67 8.61
N ARG A 53 -3.04 -7.24 9.74
CA ARG A 53 -2.83 -7.86 11.04
C ARG A 53 -3.21 -9.34 11.03
N LYS A 54 -4.45 -9.67 10.64
CA LYS A 54 -4.94 -11.05 10.62
C LYS A 54 -4.18 -11.94 9.65
N VAL A 55 -3.75 -11.40 8.50
CA VAL A 55 -2.85 -12.11 7.57
C VAL A 55 -1.49 -12.39 8.22
N ALA A 56 -0.90 -11.41 8.88
CA ALA A 56 0.39 -11.54 9.54
C ALA A 56 0.33 -12.54 10.72
N ASP A 57 -0.70 -12.46 11.57
CA ASP A 57 -0.89 -13.35 12.70
C ASP A 57 -1.16 -14.79 12.26
N LYS A 58 -1.86 -14.98 11.14
CA LYS A 58 -2.07 -16.30 10.54
C LYS A 58 -0.79 -16.85 9.90
N ALA A 59 0.07 -15.97 9.39
CA ALA A 59 1.37 -16.36 8.84
C ALA A 59 2.30 -16.90 9.91
N SER A 60 2.35 -16.25 11.07
CA SER A 60 3.13 -16.68 12.22
C SER A 60 2.60 -16.05 13.51
N THR A 61 2.48 -16.88 14.55
CA THR A 61 2.18 -16.44 15.92
C THR A 61 3.42 -15.95 16.67
N LYS A 62 4.63 -16.17 16.13
CA LYS A 62 5.91 -15.83 16.76
C LYS A 62 6.59 -14.65 16.06
N THR A 63 6.88 -14.78 14.77
CA THR A 63 7.61 -13.77 13.97
C THR A 63 6.65 -12.76 13.36
N TYR A 64 7.14 -11.54 13.16
CA TYR A 64 6.45 -10.54 12.35
C TYR A 64 7.38 -10.04 11.24
N ASP A 65 7.64 -10.88 10.23
CA ASP A 65 8.53 -10.59 9.11
C ASP A 65 8.06 -9.39 8.26
N CYS A 66 6.77 -9.03 8.34
CA CYS A 66 6.20 -7.87 7.67
C CYS A 66 6.65 -6.54 8.30
N ALA A 67 7.20 -6.56 9.52
CA ALA A 67 7.66 -5.38 10.24
C ALA A 67 8.69 -4.56 9.44
N VAL A 68 9.51 -5.19 8.60
CA VAL A 68 10.53 -4.51 7.76
C VAL A 68 9.95 -3.38 6.89
N CYS A 69 8.65 -3.47 6.53
CA CYS A 69 7.92 -2.46 5.77
C CYS A 69 6.77 -1.84 6.56
N HIS A 70 6.15 -2.57 7.50
CA HIS A 70 4.95 -2.13 8.21
C HIS A 70 5.21 -1.50 9.57
N MET A 71 6.37 -1.77 10.21
CA MET A 71 6.85 -1.12 11.45
C MET A 71 8.36 -0.84 11.37
N PRO A 72 8.84 -0.23 10.28
CA PRO A 72 10.28 -0.17 10.01
C PRO A 72 11.03 0.77 10.96
N GLY A 73 10.29 1.58 11.74
CA GLY A 73 10.82 2.49 12.77
C GLY A 73 10.92 1.86 14.16
N ALA A 74 10.38 0.65 14.36
CA ALA A 74 10.38 -0.01 15.65
C ALA A 74 11.81 -0.23 16.17
N GLN A 75 12.06 0.09 17.45
CA GLN A 75 13.38 -0.08 18.07
C GLN A 75 13.73 -1.56 18.25
N ASN A 76 12.71 -2.39 18.49
CA ASN A 76 12.80 -3.85 18.62
C ASN A 76 12.56 -4.60 17.29
N LEU A 77 12.81 -3.96 16.13
CA LEU A 77 12.56 -4.56 14.81
C LEU A 77 13.21 -5.96 14.64
N LYS A 78 14.41 -6.15 15.21
CA LYS A 78 15.11 -7.45 15.16
C LYS A 78 14.38 -8.52 15.97
N GLU A 79 13.85 -8.13 17.10
CA GLU A 79 13.07 -9.00 18.02
C GLU A 79 11.74 -9.41 17.38
N LEU A 80 11.05 -8.48 16.71
CA LEU A 80 9.82 -8.76 15.94
C LEU A 80 10.09 -9.77 14.81
N ILE A 81 11.16 -9.57 14.05
CA ILE A 81 11.52 -10.47 12.92
C ILE A 81 11.99 -11.82 13.43
N SER A 82 12.79 -11.87 14.51
CA SER A 82 13.31 -13.12 15.07
C SER A 82 12.30 -13.89 15.91
N GLY A 83 11.14 -13.32 16.21
CA GLY A 83 10.09 -13.93 17.02
C GLY A 83 10.39 -13.95 18.54
N LYS A 84 11.30 -13.10 19.00
CA LYS A 84 11.53 -12.86 20.43
C LYS A 84 10.43 -11.98 21.03
N GLU A 85 9.87 -11.10 20.21
CA GLU A 85 8.75 -10.24 20.58
C GLU A 85 7.67 -10.23 19.49
N ARG A 86 6.47 -9.81 19.87
CA ARG A 86 5.35 -9.52 18.97
C ARG A 86 5.01 -8.05 19.02
N PRO A 87 4.35 -7.48 17.99
CA PRO A 87 3.90 -6.09 18.04
C PRO A 87 3.07 -5.82 19.28
N HIS A 88 3.37 -4.76 19.99
CA HIS A 88 2.74 -4.35 21.22
C HIS A 88 2.33 -2.88 21.20
N ASP A 89 1.07 -2.56 21.47
CA ASP A 89 0.52 -1.21 21.40
C ASP A 89 1.00 -0.24 22.49
N ASN A 90 1.75 -0.73 23.48
CA ASN A 90 2.42 0.12 24.46
C ASN A 90 3.67 0.81 23.90
N TYR A 91 4.24 0.33 22.80
CA TYR A 91 5.39 0.96 22.16
C TYR A 91 4.93 2.01 21.14
N GLU A 92 5.28 3.27 21.39
CA GLU A 92 4.83 4.40 20.56
C GLU A 92 5.39 4.31 19.13
N GLU A 93 6.63 3.85 18.97
CA GLU A 93 7.26 3.63 17.69
C GLU A 93 6.59 2.52 16.84
N GLU A 94 5.97 1.54 17.49
CA GLU A 94 5.19 0.52 16.79
C GLU A 94 3.81 1.07 16.39
N ARG A 95 3.17 1.87 17.25
CA ARG A 95 1.90 2.55 16.92
C ARG A 95 2.07 3.60 15.83
N ASP A 96 3.22 4.25 15.77
CA ASP A 96 3.57 5.22 14.73
C ASP A 96 3.73 4.57 13.35
N ALA A 97 3.81 3.24 13.30
CA ALA A 97 3.80 2.45 12.08
C ALA A 97 4.91 2.88 11.08
N ILE A 98 4.56 3.45 9.93
CA ILE A 98 5.54 4.01 8.97
C ILE A 98 5.70 5.50 9.32
N SER A 99 6.50 5.78 10.36
CA SER A 99 6.57 7.10 10.98
C SER A 99 7.17 8.20 10.07
N CYS A 100 6.84 9.45 10.40
CA CYS A 100 7.40 10.64 9.75
C CYS A 100 8.93 10.58 9.74
N VAL A 101 9.52 10.32 10.90
CA VAL A 101 10.98 10.25 11.09
C VAL A 101 11.58 9.11 10.27
N TYR A 102 10.94 7.94 10.27
CA TYR A 102 11.46 6.82 9.48
C TYR A 102 11.54 7.18 8.00
N CYS A 103 10.44 7.68 7.44
CA CYS A 103 10.36 8.03 6.02
C CYS A 103 11.36 9.15 5.68
N HIS A 104 11.37 10.24 6.46
CA HIS A 104 12.22 11.41 6.21
C HIS A 104 13.72 11.22 6.55
N GLN A 105 14.12 10.07 7.09
CA GLN A 105 15.53 9.72 7.30
C GLN A 105 16.11 8.78 6.24
N ILE A 106 15.34 8.37 5.24
CA ILE A 106 15.84 7.50 4.18
C ILE A 106 16.83 8.29 3.29
N ALA A 107 18.11 7.94 3.35
CA ALA A 107 19.14 8.57 2.54
C ALA A 107 19.17 8.02 1.11
N TYR A 108 19.00 6.70 0.96
CA TYR A 108 18.89 6.02 -0.34
C TYR A 108 18.24 4.66 -0.19
N VAL A 109 17.81 4.09 -1.32
CA VAL A 109 17.24 2.75 -1.40
C VAL A 109 18.27 1.81 -2.03
N LYS A 110 18.66 0.77 -1.30
CA LYS A 110 19.54 -0.30 -1.79
C LYS A 110 18.67 -1.39 -2.43
N LYS A 111 18.95 -1.72 -3.68
CA LYS A 111 18.29 -2.85 -4.35
C LYS A 111 18.73 -4.18 -3.72
N SER A 112 17.79 -5.10 -3.57
CA SER A 112 18.04 -6.44 -3.05
C SER A 112 17.05 -7.43 -3.66
N HIS A 113 17.38 -8.72 -3.64
CA HIS A 113 16.58 -9.78 -4.29
C HIS A 113 15.24 -10.03 -3.61
N GLU A 114 15.21 -10.07 -2.29
CA GLU A 114 13.99 -10.40 -1.54
C GLU A 114 13.04 -9.19 -1.48
N TYR A 115 13.57 -8.03 -1.13
CA TYR A 115 12.91 -6.72 -1.10
C TYR A 115 13.98 -5.62 -1.02
N ASN A 116 13.68 -4.43 -1.49
CA ASN A 116 14.63 -3.32 -1.37
C ASN A 116 14.79 -2.87 0.07
N ILE A 117 15.97 -2.33 0.39
CA ILE A 117 16.32 -1.93 1.76
C ILE A 117 16.46 -0.41 1.82
N ASN A 118 15.68 0.22 2.69
CA ASN A 118 15.83 1.63 3.01
C ASN A 118 17.07 1.84 3.90
N ILE A 119 18.01 2.65 3.44
CA ILE A 119 19.20 3.00 4.20
C ILE A 119 19.00 4.39 4.79
N LYS A 120 18.99 4.45 6.12
CA LYS A 120 18.89 5.70 6.87
C LYS A 120 20.20 6.49 6.82
N ALA A 121 20.08 7.81 6.91
CA ALA A 121 21.24 8.67 7.12
C ALA A 121 21.91 8.33 8.46
N LYS A 122 23.23 8.36 8.46
CA LYS A 122 23.99 8.35 9.72
C LYS A 122 23.71 9.69 10.42
N GLN A 123 23.29 9.62 11.67
CA GLN A 123 23.15 10.78 12.54
C GLN A 123 24.43 10.93 13.36
N ALA A 124 24.98 12.12 13.43
CA ALA A 124 26.08 12.41 14.36
C ALA A 124 25.50 12.63 15.75
N GLU A 125 26.15 12.08 16.76
CA GLU A 125 25.73 12.24 18.15
C GLU A 125 25.75 13.71 18.56
N GLY A 126 24.71 14.19 19.26
CA GLY A 126 24.59 15.58 19.69
C GLY A 126 24.17 16.59 18.62
N TYR A 127 23.97 16.17 17.37
CA TYR A 127 23.50 17.05 16.30
C TYR A 127 22.00 16.87 16.05
N LYS A 128 21.39 17.92 15.45
CA LYS A 128 20.01 17.85 14.98
C LYS A 128 19.84 16.70 13.99
N PRO A 129 18.73 15.94 14.07
CA PRO A 129 18.47 14.88 13.10
C PRO A 129 18.34 15.45 11.68
N ASN A 130 18.99 14.78 10.72
CA ASN A 130 18.82 15.09 9.30
C ASN A 130 17.50 14.53 8.82
N MET A 131 16.65 15.39 8.27
CA MET A 131 15.42 15.04 7.60
C MET A 131 15.54 15.36 6.11
N TYR A 132 15.11 14.44 5.25
CA TYR A 132 15.16 14.61 3.81
C TYR A 132 13.78 14.87 3.23
N GLY A 133 13.75 15.61 2.14
CA GLY A 133 12.54 15.87 1.37
C GLY A 133 12.85 16.26 -0.07
N SER A 134 11.80 16.57 -0.82
CA SER A 134 11.89 16.96 -2.23
C SER A 134 12.16 18.46 -2.44
N LEU A 135 12.02 19.30 -1.40
CA LEU A 135 12.20 20.75 -1.50
C LEU A 135 13.67 21.09 -1.76
N GLU A 136 13.93 21.91 -2.80
CA GLU A 136 15.28 22.35 -3.14
C GLU A 136 15.79 23.41 -2.15
N ASN A 137 14.89 24.17 -1.58
CA ASN A 137 15.18 25.25 -0.68
C ASN A 137 14.25 25.16 0.56
N PRO A 138 14.50 24.22 1.48
CA PRO A 138 13.67 24.05 2.66
C PRO A 138 13.88 25.21 3.66
N ASP A 139 12.94 25.41 4.56
CA ASP A 139 13.07 26.36 5.66
C ASP A 139 13.98 25.79 6.76
N ASP A 140 14.71 26.68 7.42
CA ASP A 140 15.53 26.30 8.57
C ASP A 140 14.67 25.97 9.78
N SER A 141 15.03 24.94 10.52
CA SER A 141 14.40 24.53 11.78
C SER A 141 15.45 24.38 12.89
N ASP A 142 15.06 24.71 14.11
CA ASP A 142 15.85 24.42 15.31
C ASP A 142 15.70 22.96 15.78
N LYS A 143 14.67 22.26 15.30
CA LYS A 143 14.35 20.87 15.69
C LYS A 143 15.08 19.82 14.84
N HIS A 144 15.27 20.11 13.55
CA HIS A 144 15.93 19.20 12.60
C HIS A 144 16.56 19.98 11.44
N ALA A 145 17.60 19.43 10.86
CA ALA A 145 18.11 19.91 9.58
C ALA A 145 17.26 19.33 8.46
N MET A 146 16.75 20.19 7.57
CA MET A 146 15.99 19.76 6.41
C MET A 146 16.88 19.81 5.16
N LEU A 147 17.05 18.68 4.50
CA LEU A 147 17.96 18.52 3.37
C LEU A 147 17.20 18.07 2.12
N ASN A 148 17.54 18.66 0.98
CA ASN A 148 17.06 18.15 -0.31
C ASN A 148 17.68 16.79 -0.61
N ASN A 149 16.83 15.83 -1.01
CA ASN A 149 17.29 14.56 -1.53
C ASN A 149 16.42 14.17 -2.75
N PRO A 150 17.02 14.07 -3.95
CA PRO A 150 16.28 13.79 -5.19
C PRO A 150 15.47 12.50 -5.20
N ILE A 151 15.80 11.51 -4.34
CA ILE A 151 15.03 10.26 -4.24
C ILE A 151 13.57 10.50 -3.82
N TYR A 152 13.29 11.59 -3.06
CA TYR A 152 11.94 11.93 -2.62
C TYR A 152 11.04 12.42 -3.76
N LYS A 153 11.61 12.82 -4.88
CA LYS A 153 10.85 13.12 -6.10
C LYS A 153 10.44 11.84 -6.86
N LYS A 154 11.18 10.73 -6.69
CA LYS A 154 11.02 9.55 -7.57
C LYS A 154 11.05 8.19 -6.87
N ASN A 155 12.01 7.91 -6.01
CA ASN A 155 12.40 6.54 -5.66
C ASN A 155 12.28 6.16 -4.18
N VAL A 156 11.93 7.06 -3.28
CA VAL A 156 11.85 6.74 -1.84
C VAL A 156 10.83 5.63 -1.56
N CYS A 157 9.72 5.61 -2.28
CA CYS A 157 8.64 4.64 -2.10
C CYS A 157 9.04 3.20 -2.44
N ILE A 158 10.01 3.02 -3.37
CA ILE A 158 10.39 1.68 -3.86
C ILE A 158 11.17 0.86 -2.84
N GLY A 159 11.57 1.44 -1.71
CA GLY A 159 12.14 0.69 -0.60
C GLY A 159 11.18 -0.36 -0.05
N CYS A 160 9.88 -0.01 0.04
CA CYS A 160 8.82 -0.91 0.50
C CYS A 160 7.89 -1.35 -0.64
N HIS A 161 7.66 -0.48 -1.65
CA HIS A 161 6.64 -0.69 -2.68
C HIS A 161 7.15 -1.25 -4.01
N SER A 162 8.38 -1.75 -4.11
CA SER A 162 8.86 -2.38 -5.35
C SER A 162 8.37 -3.83 -5.50
N HIS A 163 8.90 -4.72 -4.70
CA HIS A 163 8.62 -6.16 -4.72
C HIS A 163 8.91 -6.79 -3.36
N LYS A 164 8.34 -7.98 -3.14
CA LYS A 164 8.66 -8.84 -1.99
C LYS A 164 8.63 -10.29 -2.43
N ARG A 165 9.67 -11.06 -2.08
CA ARG A 165 9.68 -12.51 -2.17
C ARG A 165 9.53 -13.11 -0.78
N ASN A 166 8.90 -14.28 -0.71
CA ASN A 166 8.83 -15.05 0.53
C ASN A 166 10.06 -15.97 0.67
N LYS A 167 10.13 -16.72 1.77
CA LYS A 167 11.23 -17.67 2.04
C LYS A 167 11.38 -18.80 1.01
N ASN A 168 10.38 -19.05 0.20
CA ASN A 168 10.42 -20.03 -0.90
C ASN A 168 10.77 -19.36 -2.25
N ASP A 169 11.28 -18.13 -2.24
CA ASP A 169 11.63 -17.31 -3.40
C ASP A 169 10.46 -16.98 -4.34
N VAL A 170 9.22 -17.14 -3.87
CA VAL A 170 8.03 -16.76 -4.62
C VAL A 170 7.82 -15.27 -4.55
N LEU A 171 7.68 -14.61 -5.71
CA LEU A 171 7.35 -13.19 -5.81
C LEU A 171 5.90 -12.97 -5.40
N ILE A 172 5.69 -12.56 -4.13
CA ILE A 172 4.36 -12.43 -3.50
C ILE A 172 3.75 -11.04 -3.62
N PHE A 173 4.56 -10.04 -3.92
CA PHE A 173 4.16 -8.66 -4.16
C PHE A 173 5.05 -8.04 -5.22
N GLN A 174 4.46 -7.29 -6.16
CA GLN A 174 5.23 -6.50 -7.13
C GLN A 174 4.38 -5.33 -7.64
N ALA A 175 4.75 -4.11 -7.25
CA ALA A 175 4.17 -2.90 -7.83
C ALA A 175 4.99 -2.39 -9.03
N ILE A 176 6.32 -2.55 -8.99
CA ILE A 176 7.24 -2.06 -10.03
C ILE A 176 8.17 -3.19 -10.41
N LYS A 177 8.44 -3.36 -11.71
CA LYS A 177 9.47 -4.31 -12.16
C LYS A 177 10.84 -3.87 -11.69
N GLU A 178 11.71 -4.80 -11.31
CA GLU A 178 13.04 -4.55 -10.74
C GLU A 178 13.91 -3.60 -11.59
N ASN A 179 13.75 -3.65 -12.91
CA ASN A 179 14.50 -2.84 -13.88
C ASN A 179 13.69 -1.68 -14.47
N GLN A 180 12.48 -1.45 -14.00
CA GLN A 180 11.66 -0.32 -14.46
C GLN A 180 12.22 0.97 -13.86
N GLY A 181 12.43 1.98 -14.70
CA GLY A 181 12.85 3.32 -14.27
C GLY A 181 11.86 3.94 -13.27
N SER A 182 12.28 5.03 -12.63
CA SER A 182 11.50 5.70 -11.59
C SER A 182 10.09 6.04 -12.08
N THR A 183 9.10 5.62 -11.31
CA THR A 183 7.72 6.07 -11.42
C THR A 183 7.52 7.26 -10.48
N GLU A 184 6.92 8.32 -10.96
CA GLU A 184 6.60 9.49 -10.13
C GLU A 184 5.38 9.20 -9.23
N CYS A 185 5.56 8.32 -8.25
CA CYS A 185 4.51 7.85 -7.34
C CYS A 185 3.80 9.03 -6.66
N ILE A 186 4.56 10.06 -6.30
CA ILE A 186 4.05 11.23 -5.57
C ILE A 186 3.01 12.01 -6.37
N LYS A 187 3.08 12.05 -7.70
CA LYS A 187 2.09 12.79 -8.54
C LYS A 187 0.65 12.31 -8.32
N CYS A 188 0.47 11.01 -8.09
CA CYS A 188 -0.86 10.42 -7.89
C CYS A 188 -1.18 10.15 -6.43
N HIS A 189 -0.19 9.69 -5.65
CA HIS A 189 -0.41 9.24 -4.26
C HIS A 189 -0.18 10.34 -3.22
N MET A 190 0.55 11.40 -3.59
CA MET A 190 0.82 12.58 -2.76
C MET A 190 0.69 13.85 -3.63
N PRO A 191 -0.51 14.12 -4.23
CA PRO A 191 -0.67 15.31 -5.06
C PRO A 191 -0.41 16.58 -4.25
N LEU A 192 -0.10 17.67 -4.94
CA LEU A 192 -0.04 18.98 -4.29
C LEU A 192 -1.42 19.35 -3.77
N THR A 193 -1.44 19.86 -2.55
CA THR A 193 -2.64 20.33 -1.86
C THR A 193 -2.40 21.72 -1.28
N PRO A 194 -3.42 22.59 -1.19
CA PRO A 194 -3.30 23.93 -0.60
C PRO A 194 -2.83 23.87 0.86
N GLY A 195 -2.04 24.86 1.25
CA GLY A 195 -1.48 25.01 2.59
C GLY A 195 0.02 24.80 2.65
N GLY A 196 0.70 25.50 3.55
CA GLY A 196 2.13 25.31 3.77
C GLY A 196 2.43 24.01 4.49
N ALA A 197 3.63 23.48 4.31
CA ALA A 197 4.06 22.28 5.01
C ALA A 197 4.25 22.48 6.53
N GLU A 198 4.33 23.69 7.00
CA GLU A 198 4.52 24.04 8.42
C GLU A 198 3.81 25.35 8.79
N LYS A 199 3.48 25.52 10.07
CA LYS A 199 2.82 26.72 10.59
C LYS A 199 3.63 28.00 10.35
N ASN A 200 4.94 27.93 10.47
CA ASN A 200 5.83 29.09 10.37
C ASN A 200 6.24 29.46 8.95
N ASN A 201 5.91 28.67 7.96
CA ASN A 201 6.02 28.85 6.50
C ASN A 201 6.81 30.12 6.06
N LYS A 202 8.05 30.24 6.49
CA LYS A 202 8.90 31.44 6.31
C LYS A 202 9.10 31.84 4.86
N ARG A 203 8.97 30.86 3.93
CA ARG A 203 9.12 31.08 2.49
C ARG A 203 7.79 31.29 1.75
N GLY A 204 6.67 31.37 2.48
CA GLY A 204 5.35 31.67 1.92
C GLY A 204 4.86 30.61 0.93
N ARG A 205 5.18 29.32 1.11
CA ARG A 205 4.69 28.24 0.26
C ARG A 205 3.19 28.10 0.43
N LEU A 206 2.48 28.04 -0.70
CA LEU A 206 1.01 27.93 -0.72
C LEU A 206 0.51 26.50 -0.84
N GLU A 207 1.41 25.55 -1.09
CA GLU A 207 1.09 24.14 -1.31
C GLU A 207 2.13 23.23 -0.68
N HIS A 208 1.70 22.02 -0.35
CA HIS A 208 2.58 20.91 0.04
C HIS A 208 2.12 19.61 -0.61
N HIS A 209 2.96 18.58 -0.59
CA HIS A 209 2.56 17.23 -1.00
C HIS A 209 1.67 16.60 0.06
N SER A 210 0.45 16.18 -0.32
CA SER A 210 -0.48 15.50 0.60
C SER A 210 0.12 14.23 1.17
N HIS A 211 -0.03 14.04 2.48
CA HIS A 211 0.39 12.84 3.21
C HIS A 211 -0.78 11.89 3.51
N THR A 212 -1.90 12.03 2.80
CA THR A 212 -3.01 11.07 2.84
C THR A 212 -2.65 9.74 2.18
N PHE A 213 -1.60 9.72 1.36
CA PHE A 213 -1.14 8.54 0.63
C PHE A 213 -2.31 7.81 -0.04
N ALA A 214 -3.12 8.56 -0.79
CA ALA A 214 -4.29 8.04 -1.47
C ALA A 214 -3.95 6.78 -2.28
N GLY A 215 -4.72 5.73 -2.11
CA GLY A 215 -4.47 4.43 -2.74
C GLY A 215 -5.74 3.63 -2.91
N ILE A 216 -5.67 2.33 -2.64
CA ILE A 216 -6.80 1.40 -2.82
C ILE A 216 -8.02 1.71 -1.94
N HIS A 217 -7.86 2.50 -0.89
CA HIS A 217 -8.93 2.96 -0.02
C HIS A 217 -9.50 4.34 -0.43
N SER A 218 -8.96 4.97 -1.50
CA SER A 218 -9.45 6.21 -2.06
C SER A 218 -10.28 5.94 -3.30
N LEU A 219 -11.61 6.01 -3.19
CA LEU A 219 -12.52 5.80 -4.32
C LEU A 219 -12.25 6.79 -5.46
N ASP A 220 -11.92 8.04 -5.15
CA ASP A 220 -11.65 9.07 -6.17
C ASP A 220 -10.39 8.75 -6.97
N LEU A 221 -9.34 8.24 -6.32
CA LEU A 221 -8.14 7.80 -7.04
C LEU A 221 -8.42 6.52 -7.85
N MET A 222 -9.19 5.58 -7.28
CA MET A 222 -9.54 4.34 -7.98
C MET A 222 -10.40 4.57 -9.22
N ARG A 223 -11.32 5.54 -9.19
CA ARG A 223 -12.12 5.92 -10.36
C ARG A 223 -11.28 6.42 -11.54
N LYS A 224 -10.13 7.03 -11.25
CA LYS A 224 -9.16 7.51 -12.27
C LYS A 224 -8.23 6.42 -12.77
N ALA A 225 -8.18 5.26 -12.08
CA ALA A 225 -7.21 4.19 -12.35
C ALA A 225 -7.52 3.37 -13.61
N VAL A 226 -8.79 3.32 -14.02
CA VAL A 226 -9.27 2.47 -15.12
C VAL A 226 -10.26 3.23 -15.98
N GLU A 227 -10.24 2.96 -17.28
CA GLU A 227 -11.25 3.41 -18.24
C GLU A 227 -11.93 2.22 -18.89
N LEU A 228 -13.24 2.31 -19.09
CA LEU A 228 -14.06 1.28 -19.70
C LEU A 228 -14.68 1.79 -21.00
N ALA A 229 -14.68 0.94 -22.02
CA ALA A 229 -15.45 1.15 -23.25
C ALA A 229 -16.18 -0.13 -23.64
N VAL A 230 -17.35 0.03 -24.27
CA VAL A 230 -18.23 -1.08 -24.63
C VAL A 230 -18.61 -0.98 -26.09
N LYS A 231 -18.50 -2.11 -26.81
CA LYS A 231 -19.00 -2.28 -28.18
C LYS A 231 -19.88 -3.52 -28.23
N THR A 232 -20.97 -3.47 -28.99
CA THR A 232 -21.88 -4.58 -29.19
C THR A 232 -21.93 -4.99 -30.65
N GLU A 233 -22.08 -6.28 -30.87
CA GLU A 233 -22.48 -6.90 -32.13
C GLU A 233 -23.66 -7.84 -31.84
N LYS A 234 -24.33 -8.36 -32.87
CA LYS A 234 -25.59 -9.10 -32.75
C LYS A 234 -25.69 -10.01 -31.50
N ASN A 235 -24.67 -10.84 -31.25
CA ASN A 235 -24.64 -11.79 -30.13
C ASN A 235 -23.28 -11.78 -29.41
N LYS A 236 -22.59 -10.66 -29.46
CA LYS A 236 -21.28 -10.45 -28.80
C LYS A 236 -21.23 -9.12 -28.12
N LEU A 237 -20.57 -9.11 -27.00
CA LEU A 237 -20.25 -7.92 -26.23
C LEU A 237 -18.73 -7.84 -26.09
N PHE A 238 -18.16 -6.69 -26.44
CA PHE A 238 -16.74 -6.39 -26.32
C PHE A 238 -16.58 -5.33 -25.22
N ILE A 239 -15.82 -5.68 -24.19
CA ILE A 239 -15.48 -4.77 -23.10
C ILE A 239 -14.00 -4.44 -23.18
N THR A 240 -13.69 -3.21 -23.49
CA THR A 240 -12.32 -2.72 -23.44
C THR A 240 -12.06 -2.10 -22.08
N ILE A 241 -11.03 -2.58 -21.41
CA ILE A 241 -10.56 -2.07 -20.12
C ILE A 241 -9.11 -1.58 -20.28
N GLU A 242 -8.87 -0.33 -19.94
CA GLU A 242 -7.54 0.29 -19.94
C GLU A 242 -7.08 0.53 -18.50
N ASN A 243 -5.93 -0.02 -18.13
CA ASN A 243 -5.25 0.30 -16.90
C ASN A 243 -4.46 1.61 -17.07
N LYS A 244 -4.94 2.71 -16.52
CA LYS A 244 -4.28 4.04 -16.60
C LYS A 244 -3.08 4.17 -15.67
N MET A 245 -2.87 3.20 -14.77
CA MET A 245 -1.80 3.26 -13.77
C MET A 245 -0.44 2.86 -14.35
N PRO A 246 0.67 3.39 -13.80
CA PRO A 246 2.03 2.98 -14.17
C PRO A 246 2.45 1.65 -13.50
N HIS A 247 1.55 0.94 -12.88
CA HIS A 247 1.75 -0.35 -12.22
C HIS A 247 0.60 -1.32 -12.54
N PRO A 248 0.74 -2.64 -12.27
CA PRO A 248 -0.33 -3.59 -12.51
C PRO A 248 -1.62 -3.24 -11.77
N LEU A 249 -2.76 -3.67 -12.33
CA LEU A 249 -4.08 -3.42 -11.76
C LEU A 249 -4.25 -4.11 -10.39
N ILE A 250 -3.68 -5.31 -10.22
CA ILE A 250 -3.62 -6.06 -8.97
C ILE A 250 -2.16 -6.25 -8.58
N ILE A 251 -1.80 -5.85 -7.35
CA ILE A 251 -0.46 -5.99 -6.78
C ILE A 251 -0.43 -6.85 -5.51
N GLN A 252 -1.59 -7.12 -4.92
CA GLN A 252 -1.73 -7.93 -3.70
C GLN A 252 -2.74 -9.06 -3.91
N ALA A 253 -2.41 -10.26 -3.47
CA ALA A 253 -3.21 -11.47 -3.67
C ALA A 253 -4.56 -11.48 -2.91
N ALA A 254 -4.68 -10.74 -1.83
CA ALA A 254 -5.94 -10.64 -1.07
C ALA A 254 -7.05 -9.93 -1.84
N ARG A 255 -6.70 -9.14 -2.87
CA ARG A 255 -7.62 -8.27 -3.61
C ARG A 255 -8.26 -8.97 -4.79
N LEU A 256 -9.50 -8.58 -5.08
CA LEU A 256 -10.21 -8.94 -6.30
C LEU A 256 -10.77 -7.68 -6.93
N LYS A 257 -10.50 -7.46 -8.22
CA LYS A 257 -11.26 -6.51 -9.04
C LYS A 257 -12.00 -7.30 -10.10
N TYR A 258 -13.26 -6.98 -10.34
CA TYR A 258 -14.06 -7.77 -11.26
C TYR A 258 -15.09 -6.93 -11.99
N LEU A 259 -15.44 -7.38 -13.19
CA LEU A 259 -16.52 -6.81 -13.97
C LEU A 259 -17.85 -7.48 -13.59
N GLU A 260 -18.88 -6.69 -13.33
CA GLU A 260 -20.27 -7.11 -13.39
C GLU A 260 -20.86 -6.57 -14.68
N ILE A 261 -21.33 -7.46 -15.55
CA ILE A 261 -21.89 -7.12 -16.85
C ILE A 261 -23.31 -7.65 -16.91
N LYS A 262 -24.26 -6.81 -17.30
CA LYS A 262 -25.67 -7.18 -17.44
C LYS A 262 -26.23 -6.67 -18.77
N ILE A 263 -27.10 -7.47 -19.37
CA ILE A 263 -28.01 -7.04 -20.44
C ILE A 263 -29.42 -7.06 -19.88
N ILE A 264 -30.07 -5.92 -19.93
CA ILE A 264 -31.42 -5.68 -19.37
C ILE A 264 -32.36 -5.38 -20.54
N ARG A 265 -33.45 -6.13 -20.64
CA ARG A 265 -34.54 -5.97 -21.62
C ARG A 265 -35.85 -5.87 -20.86
N ASP A 266 -36.63 -4.84 -21.15
CA ASP A 266 -37.93 -4.59 -20.51
C ASP A 266 -37.85 -4.65 -18.97
N GLY A 267 -36.80 -4.05 -18.41
CA GLY A 267 -36.53 -3.99 -16.97
C GLY A 267 -36.02 -5.30 -16.34
N LYS A 268 -35.87 -6.38 -17.12
CA LYS A 268 -35.40 -7.69 -16.63
C LYS A 268 -33.99 -8.00 -17.12
N THR A 269 -33.13 -8.47 -16.22
CA THR A 269 -31.80 -8.98 -16.59
C THR A 269 -31.95 -10.29 -17.39
N ILE A 270 -31.63 -10.25 -18.69
CA ILE A 270 -31.71 -11.41 -19.58
C ILE A 270 -30.37 -12.14 -19.68
N TRP A 271 -29.28 -11.50 -19.31
CA TRP A 271 -27.94 -12.08 -19.30
C TRP A 271 -26.99 -11.36 -18.34
N ARG A 272 -26.07 -12.12 -17.76
CA ARG A 272 -24.96 -11.61 -16.94
C ARG A 272 -23.73 -12.49 -17.12
N ASN A 273 -22.53 -11.93 -16.88
CA ASN A 273 -21.26 -12.62 -17.13
C ASN A 273 -20.91 -13.70 -16.10
N TYR A 274 -21.53 -13.72 -14.94
CA TYR A 274 -21.43 -14.79 -13.92
C TYR A 274 -22.75 -15.00 -13.21
N LYS A 275 -22.94 -16.14 -12.57
CA LYS A 275 -24.20 -16.50 -11.91
C LYS A 275 -24.16 -16.25 -10.40
N ASN A 276 -23.21 -16.84 -9.70
CA ASN A 276 -23.14 -16.84 -8.24
C ASN A 276 -21.93 -16.06 -7.70
N SER A 277 -20.79 -16.16 -8.36
CA SER A 277 -19.54 -15.55 -7.91
C SER A 277 -18.81 -14.88 -9.07
N PRO A 278 -18.27 -13.68 -8.87
CA PRO A 278 -17.44 -13.05 -9.91
C PRO A 278 -16.22 -13.89 -10.33
N LEU A 279 -15.76 -14.82 -9.50
CA LEU A 279 -14.66 -15.73 -9.83
C LEU A 279 -15.04 -16.78 -10.90
N GLU A 280 -16.32 -16.93 -11.25
CA GLU A 280 -16.78 -17.78 -12.37
C GLU A 280 -16.39 -17.16 -13.73
N ASP A 281 -16.16 -15.85 -13.79
CA ASP A 281 -15.72 -15.15 -15.00
C ASP A 281 -14.20 -14.99 -15.03
N ASN A 282 -13.49 -16.01 -15.50
CA ASN A 282 -12.03 -16.04 -15.55
C ASN A 282 -11.39 -14.88 -16.35
N GLN A 283 -12.13 -14.27 -17.29
CA GLN A 283 -11.60 -13.14 -18.05
C GLN A 283 -11.89 -11.78 -17.40
N GLY A 284 -13.03 -11.64 -16.71
CA GLY A 284 -13.46 -10.41 -16.07
C GLY A 284 -13.11 -10.31 -14.58
N ALA A 285 -12.62 -11.38 -13.95
CA ALA A 285 -12.13 -11.39 -12.57
C ALA A 285 -10.61 -11.22 -12.54
N PHE A 286 -10.14 -10.06 -12.10
CA PHE A 286 -8.71 -9.74 -12.00
C PHE A 286 -8.22 -10.05 -10.60
N HIS A 287 -7.37 -11.07 -10.46
CA HIS A 287 -6.77 -11.49 -9.20
C HIS A 287 -5.49 -12.29 -9.42
N ILE A 288 -4.79 -12.54 -8.33
CA ILE A 288 -3.57 -13.36 -8.28
C ILE A 288 -3.84 -14.51 -7.30
N GLU A 289 -3.45 -15.72 -7.69
CA GLU A 289 -3.45 -16.90 -6.83
C GLU A 289 -2.02 -17.32 -6.50
N PHE A 290 -1.86 -17.82 -5.30
CA PHE A 290 -0.66 -18.51 -4.85
C PHE A 290 -1.02 -19.94 -4.46
N LEU A 291 -0.09 -20.86 -4.70
CA LEU A 291 -0.29 -22.27 -4.43
C LEU A 291 0.78 -22.77 -3.45
N ASP A 292 0.42 -23.80 -2.66
CA ASP A 292 1.35 -24.59 -1.90
C ASP A 292 2.00 -25.69 -2.76
N ALA A 293 2.79 -26.58 -2.12
CA ALA A 293 3.48 -27.68 -2.81
C ALA A 293 2.51 -28.72 -3.41
N ASN A 294 1.25 -28.77 -2.90
CA ASN A 294 0.22 -29.68 -3.35
C ASN A 294 -0.77 -29.06 -4.34
N ASP A 295 -0.43 -27.95 -4.97
CA ASP A 295 -1.29 -27.21 -5.91
C ASP A 295 -2.58 -26.63 -5.28
N LYS A 296 -2.64 -26.54 -3.96
CA LYS A 296 -3.78 -25.93 -3.27
C LYS A 296 -3.57 -24.43 -3.10
N GLU A 297 -4.62 -23.64 -3.36
CA GLU A 297 -4.57 -22.18 -3.16
C GLU A 297 -4.26 -21.86 -1.69
N VAL A 298 -3.27 -20.99 -1.48
CA VAL A 298 -2.93 -20.40 -0.19
C VAL A 298 -3.23 -18.92 -0.19
N ILE A 299 -3.93 -18.48 0.84
CA ILE A 299 -4.33 -17.08 1.01
C ILE A 299 -3.21 -16.27 1.66
N ILE A 300 -2.43 -16.90 2.54
CA ILE A 300 -1.30 -16.26 3.21
C ILE A 300 -0.08 -16.35 2.32
N PRO A 301 0.40 -15.24 1.72
CA PRO A 301 1.44 -15.31 0.69
C PRO A 301 2.79 -15.88 1.19
N SER A 302 3.05 -15.81 2.51
CA SER A 302 4.27 -16.38 3.09
C SER A 302 4.33 -17.92 2.96
N PHE A 303 3.19 -18.60 2.79
CA PHE A 303 3.12 -20.06 2.60
C PHE A 303 3.21 -20.51 1.14
N ALA A 304 3.21 -19.57 0.21
CA ALA A 304 3.28 -19.88 -1.21
C ALA A 304 4.59 -20.59 -1.57
N THR A 305 4.49 -21.63 -2.37
CA THR A 305 5.65 -22.30 -3.01
C THR A 305 5.72 -21.98 -4.50
N LYS A 306 4.61 -21.53 -5.11
CA LYS A 306 4.54 -21.07 -6.49
C LYS A 306 3.36 -20.13 -6.72
N ARG A 307 3.39 -19.42 -7.86
CA ARG A 307 2.24 -18.65 -8.35
C ARG A 307 1.29 -19.60 -9.08
N GLY A 308 0.00 -19.42 -8.81
CA GLY A 308 -1.09 -20.07 -9.51
C GLY A 308 -1.66 -19.23 -10.65
N PHE A 309 -2.98 -19.21 -10.77
CA PHE A 309 -3.69 -18.41 -11.76
C PHE A 309 -3.44 -16.90 -11.57
N VAL A 310 -3.22 -16.22 -12.70
CA VAL A 310 -3.04 -14.77 -12.73
C VAL A 310 -3.84 -14.20 -13.88
N ASN A 311 -4.93 -13.49 -13.57
CA ASN A 311 -5.55 -12.57 -14.51
C ASN A 311 -5.34 -11.15 -13.99
N ASN A 312 -4.57 -10.36 -14.74
CA ASN A 312 -4.18 -9.02 -14.34
C ASN A 312 -3.93 -8.15 -15.59
N LEU A 313 -4.04 -6.86 -15.44
CA LEU A 313 -3.59 -5.91 -16.45
C LEU A 313 -2.22 -5.35 -16.03
N LYS A 314 -1.28 -5.35 -16.96
CA LYS A 314 0.03 -4.70 -16.77
C LYS A 314 -0.14 -3.18 -16.67
N ALA A 315 0.93 -2.49 -16.29
CA ALA A 315 0.98 -1.03 -16.36
C ALA A 315 0.61 -0.54 -17.77
N LYS A 316 -0.33 0.40 -17.87
CA LYS A 316 -0.77 1.03 -19.13
C LYS A 316 -1.33 0.05 -20.18
N GLU A 317 -1.72 -1.15 -19.75
CA GLU A 317 -2.28 -2.14 -20.66
C GLU A 317 -3.74 -1.84 -20.97
N THR A 318 -4.09 -1.98 -22.25
CA THR A 318 -5.47 -2.03 -22.74
C THR A 318 -5.78 -3.46 -23.18
N LYS A 319 -6.90 -4.01 -22.71
CA LYS A 319 -7.36 -5.37 -23.04
C LYS A 319 -8.82 -5.34 -23.42
N THR A 320 -9.17 -6.04 -24.51
CA THR A 320 -10.56 -6.24 -24.91
C THR A 320 -11.00 -7.66 -24.57
N LEU A 321 -12.05 -7.76 -23.76
CA LEU A 321 -12.72 -9.00 -23.38
C LEU A 321 -13.91 -9.23 -24.31
N THR A 322 -14.14 -10.48 -24.70
CA THR A 322 -15.25 -10.84 -25.59
C THR A 322 -16.19 -11.81 -24.90
N TYR A 323 -17.45 -11.44 -24.82
CA TYR A 323 -18.51 -12.28 -24.25
C TYR A 323 -19.50 -12.69 -25.33
N LYS A 324 -19.85 -14.00 -25.36
CA LYS A 324 -21.00 -14.49 -26.10
C LYS A 324 -22.27 -14.20 -25.30
N THR A 325 -23.25 -13.61 -25.93
CA THR A 325 -24.49 -13.16 -25.28
C THR A 325 -25.71 -13.68 -26.10
N PRO A 326 -26.93 -13.65 -25.54
CA PRO A 326 -28.14 -13.65 -26.37
C PRO A 326 -28.11 -12.52 -27.39
N GLU A 327 -28.96 -12.59 -28.37
CA GLU A 327 -29.09 -11.53 -29.38
C GLU A 327 -29.36 -10.19 -28.71
N ILE A 328 -28.46 -9.22 -28.92
CA ILE A 328 -28.58 -7.85 -28.44
C ILE A 328 -29.49 -7.09 -29.42
N ARG A 329 -30.53 -6.44 -28.89
CA ARG A 329 -31.56 -5.77 -29.67
C ARG A 329 -31.64 -4.30 -29.36
N LYS A 330 -32.15 -3.52 -30.29
CA LYS A 330 -32.51 -2.13 -30.06
C LYS A 330 -33.41 -2.02 -28.80
N GLY A 331 -33.06 -1.10 -27.94
CA GLY A 331 -33.75 -0.87 -26.66
C GLY A 331 -33.14 -1.61 -25.46
N ASP A 332 -32.27 -2.61 -25.65
CA ASP A 332 -31.57 -3.25 -24.56
C ASP A 332 -30.68 -2.24 -23.82
N GLN A 333 -30.68 -2.32 -22.50
CA GLN A 333 -29.76 -1.58 -21.67
C GLN A 333 -28.58 -2.49 -21.29
N ILE A 334 -27.36 -2.02 -21.53
CA ILE A 334 -26.14 -2.71 -21.14
C ILE A 334 -25.48 -1.95 -20.01
N THR A 335 -25.18 -2.66 -18.93
CA THR A 335 -24.42 -2.11 -17.81
C THR A 335 -23.15 -2.89 -17.62
N VAL A 336 -22.05 -2.18 -17.42
CA VAL A 336 -20.71 -2.75 -17.15
C VAL A 336 -20.16 -1.98 -15.95
N ALA A 337 -19.98 -2.66 -14.84
CA ALA A 337 -19.43 -2.07 -13.64
C ALA A 337 -18.14 -2.80 -13.22
N LEU A 338 -17.11 -2.06 -12.87
CA LEU A 338 -15.88 -2.59 -12.28
C LEU A 338 -15.93 -2.38 -10.78
N TYR A 339 -15.83 -3.47 -10.03
CA TYR A 339 -15.81 -3.47 -8.57
C TYR A 339 -14.45 -3.88 -8.02
N LEU A 340 -14.18 -3.43 -6.80
CA LEU A 340 -13.09 -3.87 -5.94
C LEU A 340 -13.66 -4.59 -4.71
N ILE A 341 -13.06 -5.72 -4.33
CA ILE A 341 -13.19 -6.33 -3.00
C ILE A 341 -11.81 -6.34 -2.35
N LEU A 342 -11.71 -5.78 -1.12
CA LEU A 342 -10.43 -5.70 -0.40
C LEU A 342 -9.97 -7.06 0.13
N ALA A 343 -10.90 -7.92 0.55
CA ALA A 343 -10.63 -9.30 0.93
C ALA A 343 -11.45 -10.24 0.04
N LYS A 344 -10.85 -10.82 -0.98
CA LYS A 344 -11.54 -11.72 -1.93
C LYS A 344 -12.24 -12.89 -1.23
N PRO A 345 -13.27 -13.52 -1.82
CA PRO A 345 -14.07 -14.56 -1.16
C PRO A 345 -13.25 -15.70 -0.53
N ASN A 346 -12.18 -16.14 -1.18
CA ASN A 346 -11.33 -17.20 -0.65
C ASN A 346 -10.51 -16.74 0.59
N CYS A 347 -10.17 -15.45 0.66
CA CYS A 347 -9.53 -14.86 1.83
C CYS A 347 -10.47 -14.92 3.05
N GLN A 348 -11.76 -14.59 2.85
CA GLN A 348 -12.78 -14.61 3.91
C GLN A 348 -13.04 -16.00 4.49
N LYS A 349 -12.76 -17.09 3.75
CA LYS A 349 -12.85 -18.46 4.25
C LYS A 349 -11.72 -18.84 5.22
N VAL A 350 -10.59 -18.16 5.13
CA VAL A 350 -9.37 -18.46 5.92
C VAL A 350 -9.18 -17.47 7.07
N ILE A 351 -9.65 -16.23 6.88
CA ILE A 351 -9.52 -15.13 7.84
C ILE A 351 -10.92 -14.61 8.17
N THR A 352 -11.30 -14.72 9.45
CA THR A 352 -12.51 -14.08 9.95
C THR A 352 -12.29 -12.58 10.04
N LEU A 353 -13.11 -11.79 9.35
CA LEU A 353 -13.05 -10.34 9.35
C LEU A 353 -14.15 -9.76 10.25
N ASP A 354 -13.77 -8.80 11.09
CA ASP A 354 -14.70 -8.06 11.95
C ASP A 354 -15.33 -6.88 11.18
N ASP A 355 -14.54 -6.21 10.30
CA ASP A 355 -15.05 -5.16 9.43
C ASP A 355 -15.65 -5.75 8.13
N PRO A 356 -16.99 -5.75 8.00
CA PRO A 356 -17.65 -6.29 6.81
C PRO A 356 -17.33 -5.47 5.53
N ASN A 357 -16.83 -4.24 5.63
CA ASN A 357 -16.52 -3.41 4.47
C ASN A 357 -15.30 -3.96 3.71
N LEU A 358 -14.43 -4.73 4.35
CA LEU A 358 -13.30 -5.40 3.70
C LEU A 358 -13.77 -6.45 2.67
N ALA A 359 -14.95 -7.01 2.87
CA ALA A 359 -15.57 -8.03 2.03
C ALA A 359 -16.58 -7.47 1.01
N LYS A 360 -17.04 -6.23 1.20
CA LYS A 360 -18.07 -5.63 0.34
C LYS A 360 -17.48 -5.14 -0.99
N PRO A 361 -18.21 -5.33 -2.09
CA PRO A 361 -17.89 -4.72 -3.38
C PRO A 361 -17.93 -3.19 -3.29
N GLN A 362 -16.88 -2.54 -3.78
CA GLN A 362 -16.78 -1.09 -3.91
C GLN A 362 -16.73 -0.74 -5.40
N LEU A 363 -17.67 0.09 -5.85
CA LEU A 363 -17.76 0.50 -7.25
C LEU A 363 -16.59 1.42 -7.63
N MET A 364 -15.78 1.00 -8.59
CA MET A 364 -14.68 1.80 -9.16
C MET A 364 -15.14 2.59 -10.38
N GLN A 365 -15.76 1.91 -11.34
CA GLN A 365 -16.22 2.49 -12.60
C GLN A 365 -17.52 1.85 -13.04
N GLU A 366 -18.35 2.62 -13.72
CA GLU A 366 -19.58 2.12 -14.34
C GLU A 366 -19.77 2.74 -15.73
N TYR A 367 -20.20 1.92 -16.64
CA TYR A 367 -20.61 2.30 -17.98
C TYR A 367 -22.00 1.74 -18.26
N SER A 368 -22.90 2.58 -18.69
CA SER A 368 -24.27 2.17 -19.03
C SER A 368 -24.73 2.89 -20.30
N TYR A 369 -25.33 2.14 -21.20
CA TYR A 369 -25.94 2.72 -22.38
C TYR A 369 -27.11 1.89 -22.90
N LYS A 370 -28.01 2.55 -23.62
CA LYS A 370 -29.13 1.91 -24.31
C LYS A 370 -28.78 1.67 -25.77
N VAL A 371 -28.96 0.45 -26.25
CA VAL A 371 -28.70 0.06 -27.64
C VAL A 371 -29.66 0.78 -28.58
N LYS A 372 -29.12 1.48 -29.56
CA LYS A 372 -29.87 2.31 -30.53
C LYS A 372 -30.41 1.50 -31.69
#